data_a25662e71e78d975ca0ea3f50868d689
#
_entry.id   a25662e71e78d975ca0ea3f50868d689
#
_cell.length_a   1.000
_cell.length_b   1.000
_cell.length_c   1.000
_cell.angle_alpha   90.00
_cell.angle_beta   90.00
_cell.angle_gamma   90.00
#
_symmetry.space_group_name_H-M   'P 1'
#
loop_
_entity.id
_entity.type
_entity.pdbx_description
1 polymer ?
#
loop_
_entity_poly.entity_id
_entity_poly.type
_entity_poly.pdbx_seq_one_letter_code
_entity_poly.pdbx_strand_id
1 'polypeptide(L)'
;MKTNLLTYPRFIAIFLRLKLLNLSSHFPPLTGGVLDEQTALLRRGQVVLGEVPLGQVPPAQSRLAFNNSFSLLKSIGGIFEKVDFVRDLSLPGPGGEIPCRLYRPDKGTDHPLFMYLHGGGWVLGGLDSADNVARFICKHVNCAVLSVDYRLAPEHVFPAAVEDAFAAVKWAMAHAGELGGDPERVLVGGDSGGGTLTAAVAQMCRQEGAPRLAGQVLFYAATDAVHLDSPSYKEFDGPSYGLPRRDVEWYLDQYTPDPKERLNPQVSPLLAKDLHGLAPALVVTAEFDVLRDEGEAYARRMQEAGVKVKLMRCNGMIHGFVSTIGLIKRATMYFEEIAGEVRKMVGG
;
A
#
# COMPACT_ATOMS: atom_id res chain seq x y z
N MET A 1 -22.30 5.36 -17.18
CA MET A 1 -21.79 4.24 -18.01
C MET A 1 -22.92 3.27 -18.30
N LYS A 2 -23.26 3.00 -19.57
CA LYS A 2 -24.20 1.92 -19.91
C LYS A 2 -23.43 0.60 -19.74
N THR A 3 -23.62 -0.07 -18.61
CA THR A 3 -23.14 -1.43 -18.41
C THR A 3 -23.73 -2.32 -19.49
N ASN A 4 -22.87 -2.88 -20.31
CA ASN A 4 -23.29 -3.75 -21.40
C ASN A 4 -23.87 -5.03 -20.77
N LEU A 5 -25.19 -5.25 -20.90
CA LEU A 5 -25.91 -6.41 -20.33
C LEU A 5 -25.27 -7.75 -20.69
N LEU A 6 -24.48 -7.81 -21.77
CA LEU A 6 -23.74 -9.01 -22.20
C LEU A 6 -22.51 -9.33 -21.32
N THR A 7 -22.03 -8.39 -20.51
CA THR A 7 -20.86 -8.61 -19.64
C THR A 7 -21.25 -9.20 -18.27
N TYR A 8 -22.49 -9.01 -17.84
CA TYR A 8 -23.00 -9.45 -16.54
C TYR A 8 -22.90 -10.98 -16.31
N PRO A 9 -23.32 -11.84 -17.24
CA PRO A 9 -23.21 -13.29 -17.06
C PRO A 9 -21.77 -13.79 -16.96
N ARG A 10 -20.84 -13.20 -17.73
CA ARG A 10 -19.42 -13.55 -17.68
C ARG A 10 -18.77 -13.14 -16.35
N PHE A 11 -19.12 -11.98 -15.85
CA PHE A 11 -18.66 -11.52 -14.53
C PHE A 11 -19.17 -12.42 -13.41
N ILE A 12 -20.46 -12.78 -13.43
CA ILE A 12 -21.05 -13.72 -12.47
C ILE A 12 -20.35 -15.08 -12.50
N ALA A 13 -20.04 -15.60 -13.70
CA ALA A 13 -19.32 -16.87 -13.84
C ALA A 13 -17.89 -16.79 -13.25
N ILE A 14 -17.16 -15.71 -13.51
CA ILE A 14 -15.83 -15.46 -12.94
C ILE A 14 -15.93 -15.40 -11.41
N PHE A 15 -16.91 -14.69 -10.89
CA PHE A 15 -17.09 -14.51 -9.45
C PHE A 15 -17.50 -15.82 -8.74
N LEU A 16 -18.39 -16.62 -9.33
CA LEU A 16 -18.75 -17.96 -8.82
C LEU A 16 -17.53 -18.87 -8.79
N ARG A 17 -16.69 -18.83 -9.83
CA ARG A 17 -15.44 -19.60 -9.87
C ARG A 17 -14.45 -19.15 -8.79
N LEU A 18 -14.30 -17.84 -8.55
CA LEU A 18 -13.49 -17.32 -7.44
C LEU A 18 -13.98 -17.86 -6.10
N LYS A 19 -15.29 -17.86 -5.86
CA LYS A 19 -15.87 -18.43 -4.63
C LYS A 19 -15.62 -19.93 -4.49
N LEU A 20 -15.76 -20.70 -5.56
CA LEU A 20 -15.50 -22.14 -5.56
C LEU A 20 -14.03 -22.45 -5.26
N LEU A 21 -13.10 -21.68 -5.81
CA LEU A 21 -11.67 -21.82 -5.52
C LEU A 21 -11.36 -21.52 -4.05
N ASN A 22 -12.06 -20.57 -3.43
CA ASN A 22 -11.91 -20.27 -2.01
C ASN A 22 -12.35 -21.44 -1.08
N LEU A 23 -13.22 -22.33 -1.54
CA LEU A 23 -13.62 -23.53 -0.79
C LEU A 23 -12.56 -24.65 -0.84
N SER A 24 -11.60 -24.58 -1.77
CA SER A 24 -10.52 -25.56 -1.83
C SER A 24 -9.64 -25.48 -0.59
N SER A 25 -9.39 -26.60 0.06
CA SER A 25 -8.46 -26.72 1.19
C SER A 25 -7.00 -26.88 0.75
N HIS A 26 -6.77 -27.11 -0.54
CA HIS A 26 -5.43 -27.39 -1.08
C HIS A 26 -4.89 -26.18 -1.84
N PHE A 27 -3.94 -25.48 -1.22
CA PHE A 27 -3.19 -24.36 -1.80
C PHE A 27 -1.69 -24.69 -1.72
N PRO A 28 -1.12 -25.36 -2.73
CA PRO A 28 0.31 -25.65 -2.73
C PRO A 28 1.11 -24.34 -2.76
N PRO A 29 2.30 -24.31 -2.15
CA PRO A 29 3.22 -23.21 -2.30
C PRO A 29 3.50 -22.97 -3.79
N LEU A 30 3.54 -21.71 -4.23
CA LEU A 30 4.02 -21.34 -5.56
C LEU A 30 5.53 -21.17 -5.51
N THR A 31 6.24 -21.89 -6.36
CA THR A 31 7.70 -21.84 -6.47
C THR A 31 8.20 -20.62 -7.26
N GLY A 32 7.28 -19.79 -7.77
CA GLY A 32 7.56 -18.66 -8.66
C GLY A 32 7.31 -19.00 -10.13
N GLY A 33 7.18 -17.98 -10.96
CA GLY A 33 6.95 -18.09 -12.41
C GLY A 33 5.50 -18.41 -12.80
N VAL A 34 4.57 -18.56 -11.85
CA VAL A 34 3.16 -18.88 -12.11
C VAL A 34 2.24 -17.89 -11.42
N LEU A 35 1.44 -17.17 -12.21
CA LEU A 35 0.40 -16.27 -11.70
C LEU A 35 -0.67 -17.07 -10.97
N ASP A 36 -1.06 -16.62 -9.78
CA ASP A 36 -2.13 -17.26 -9.00
C ASP A 36 -3.46 -17.26 -9.77
N GLU A 37 -4.16 -18.41 -9.77
CA GLU A 37 -5.38 -18.58 -10.57
C GLU A 37 -6.48 -17.60 -10.16
N GLN A 38 -6.67 -17.35 -8.87
CA GLN A 38 -7.69 -16.41 -8.39
C GLN A 38 -7.33 -14.97 -8.79
N THR A 39 -6.05 -14.61 -8.73
CA THR A 39 -5.52 -13.31 -9.18
C THR A 39 -5.77 -13.13 -10.69
N ALA A 40 -5.46 -14.14 -11.51
CA ALA A 40 -5.72 -14.11 -12.95
C ALA A 40 -7.22 -13.97 -13.27
N LEU A 41 -8.09 -14.67 -12.53
CA LEU A 41 -9.54 -14.57 -12.70
C LEU A 41 -10.07 -13.18 -12.31
N LEU A 42 -9.57 -12.59 -11.21
CA LEU A 42 -9.96 -11.25 -10.79
C LEU A 42 -9.58 -10.21 -11.86
N ARG A 43 -8.36 -10.28 -12.40
CA ARG A 43 -7.93 -9.38 -13.49
C ARG A 43 -8.78 -9.52 -14.72
N ARG A 44 -9.09 -10.73 -15.15
CA ARG A 44 -10.03 -10.97 -16.26
C ARG A 44 -11.41 -10.35 -15.99
N GLY A 45 -11.89 -10.43 -14.75
CA GLY A 45 -13.16 -9.80 -14.34
C GLY A 45 -13.13 -8.29 -14.48
N GLN A 46 -12.06 -7.63 -14.05
CA GLN A 46 -11.87 -6.17 -14.17
C GLN A 46 -11.86 -5.74 -15.65
N VAL A 47 -11.09 -6.44 -16.50
CA VAL A 47 -11.04 -6.16 -17.94
C VAL A 47 -12.41 -6.35 -18.61
N VAL A 48 -13.16 -7.39 -18.23
CA VAL A 48 -14.52 -7.65 -18.76
C VAL A 48 -15.51 -6.57 -18.34
N LEU A 49 -15.34 -6.00 -17.15
CA LEU A 49 -16.18 -4.88 -16.67
C LEU A 49 -15.87 -3.55 -17.37
N GLY A 50 -14.81 -3.49 -18.19
CA GLY A 50 -14.43 -2.29 -18.92
C GLY A 50 -13.71 -1.28 -18.02
N GLU A 51 -12.61 -1.71 -17.43
CA GLU A 51 -11.68 -0.81 -16.74
C GLU A 51 -11.30 0.36 -17.66
N VAL A 52 -11.54 1.58 -17.19
CA VAL A 52 -11.15 2.78 -17.94
C VAL A 52 -9.68 3.06 -17.63
N PRO A 53 -8.79 3.04 -18.65
CA PRO A 53 -7.38 3.34 -18.43
C PRO A 53 -7.17 4.73 -17.84
N LEU A 54 -6.17 4.87 -16.98
CA LEU A 54 -5.78 6.16 -16.43
C LEU A 54 -5.42 7.14 -17.56
N GLY A 55 -5.67 8.43 -17.35
CA GLY A 55 -5.46 9.47 -18.36
C GLY A 55 -6.56 9.62 -19.41
N GLN A 56 -7.51 8.69 -19.51
CA GLN A 56 -8.67 8.82 -20.40
C GLN A 56 -9.82 9.63 -19.79
N VAL A 57 -9.80 9.82 -18.49
CA VAL A 57 -10.75 10.66 -17.74
C VAL A 57 -10.01 11.54 -16.74
N PRO A 58 -10.59 12.68 -16.32
CA PRO A 58 -9.99 13.53 -15.30
C PRO A 58 -9.68 12.77 -14.00
N PRO A 59 -8.62 13.15 -13.25
CA PRO A 59 -8.24 12.50 -11.99
C PRO A 59 -9.38 12.34 -10.98
N ALA A 60 -10.27 13.33 -10.86
CA ALA A 60 -11.44 13.27 -9.98
C ALA A 60 -12.40 12.12 -10.35
N GLN A 61 -12.58 11.84 -11.65
CA GLN A 61 -13.39 10.70 -12.09
C GLN A 61 -12.67 9.37 -11.86
N SER A 62 -11.35 9.33 -12.05
CA SER A 62 -10.53 8.16 -11.73
C SER A 62 -10.60 7.83 -10.23
N ARG A 63 -10.56 8.83 -9.33
CA ARG A 63 -10.75 8.65 -7.88
C ARG A 63 -12.10 8.04 -7.55
N LEU A 64 -13.17 8.57 -8.14
CA LEU A 64 -14.52 8.04 -7.92
C LEU A 64 -14.63 6.58 -8.37
N ALA A 65 -14.09 6.24 -9.55
CA ALA A 65 -14.08 4.89 -10.07
C ALA A 65 -13.25 3.95 -9.17
N PHE A 66 -12.09 4.40 -8.72
CA PHE A 66 -11.22 3.68 -7.80
C PHE A 66 -11.93 3.38 -6.48
N ASN A 67 -12.50 4.39 -5.81
CA ASN A 67 -13.23 4.22 -4.55
C ASN A 67 -14.46 3.31 -4.71
N ASN A 68 -15.20 3.41 -5.82
CA ASN A 68 -16.30 2.52 -6.12
C ASN A 68 -15.86 1.06 -6.28
N SER A 69 -14.65 0.80 -6.80
CA SER A 69 -14.12 -0.56 -6.92
C SER A 69 -13.90 -1.23 -5.55
N PHE A 70 -13.46 -0.49 -4.54
CA PHE A 70 -13.36 -1.01 -3.16
C PHE A 70 -14.72 -1.27 -2.52
N SER A 71 -15.71 -0.41 -2.77
CA SER A 71 -17.07 -0.64 -2.32
C SER A 71 -17.66 -1.92 -2.93
N LEU A 72 -17.35 -2.19 -4.20
CA LEU A 72 -17.72 -3.44 -4.88
C LEU A 72 -17.00 -4.63 -4.26
N LEU A 73 -15.68 -4.58 -4.05
CA LEU A 73 -14.90 -5.64 -3.38
C LEU A 73 -15.49 -5.98 -2.01
N LYS A 74 -15.88 -4.97 -1.23
CA LYS A 74 -16.57 -5.16 0.04
C LYS A 74 -17.89 -5.93 -0.12
N SER A 75 -18.69 -5.57 -1.11
CA SER A 75 -20.01 -6.20 -1.33
C SER A 75 -19.93 -7.64 -1.82
N ILE A 76 -18.86 -8.02 -2.50
CA ILE A 76 -18.69 -9.36 -3.07
C ILE A 76 -17.95 -10.35 -2.16
N GLY A 77 -17.59 -9.96 -0.96
CA GLY A 77 -17.11 -10.89 0.07
C GLY A 77 -15.66 -10.71 0.49
N GLY A 78 -15.08 -9.53 0.28
CA GLY A 78 -13.84 -9.17 0.97
C GLY A 78 -14.03 -9.30 2.49
N ILE A 79 -13.06 -9.87 3.19
CA ILE A 79 -13.11 -9.94 4.66
C ILE A 79 -12.80 -8.55 5.18
N PHE A 80 -13.79 -7.93 5.81
CA PHE A 80 -13.59 -6.75 6.62
C PHE A 80 -13.54 -7.18 8.07
N GLU A 81 -12.33 -7.19 8.62
CA GLU A 81 -12.13 -7.57 10.01
C GLU A 81 -12.91 -6.64 10.94
N LYS A 82 -13.62 -7.23 11.89
CA LYS A 82 -14.25 -6.46 12.96
C LYS A 82 -13.17 -6.05 13.96
N VAL A 83 -13.07 -4.76 14.22
CA VAL A 83 -12.24 -4.16 15.25
C VAL A 83 -13.14 -3.42 16.22
N ASP A 84 -12.73 -3.33 17.48
CA ASP A 84 -13.60 -2.83 18.55
C ASP A 84 -13.85 -1.33 18.47
N PHE A 85 -12.93 -0.58 17.85
CA PHE A 85 -13.04 0.86 17.77
C PHE A 85 -12.59 1.38 16.40
N VAL A 86 -13.44 2.22 15.79
CA VAL A 86 -13.11 2.99 14.57
C VAL A 86 -13.62 4.42 14.76
N ARG A 87 -12.77 5.40 14.52
CA ARG A 87 -13.13 6.82 14.64
C ARG A 87 -12.38 7.66 13.61
N ASP A 88 -13.10 8.50 12.89
CA ASP A 88 -12.51 9.55 12.06
C ASP A 88 -12.11 10.74 12.94
N LEU A 89 -10.96 11.33 12.64
CA LEU A 89 -10.40 12.50 13.31
C LEU A 89 -9.58 13.32 12.32
N SER A 90 -9.20 14.53 12.72
CA SER A 90 -8.30 15.38 11.94
C SER A 90 -7.08 15.74 12.75
N LEU A 91 -5.94 15.88 12.07
CA LEU A 91 -4.67 16.31 12.65
C LEU A 91 -4.26 17.65 12.02
N PRO A 92 -3.56 18.51 12.75
CA PRO A 92 -2.97 19.70 12.15
C PRO A 92 -1.85 19.32 11.16
N GLY A 93 -1.91 19.86 9.96
CA GLY A 93 -0.92 19.64 8.90
C GLY A 93 -0.45 20.92 8.25
N PRO A 94 0.59 20.86 7.42
CA PRO A 94 1.20 22.04 6.78
C PRO A 94 0.27 22.71 5.76
N GLY A 95 -0.68 21.96 5.18
CA GLY A 95 -1.68 22.49 4.24
C GLY A 95 -3.07 22.67 4.82
N GLY A 96 -3.25 22.50 6.13
CA GLY A 96 -4.53 22.52 6.83
C GLY A 96 -4.75 21.23 7.62
N GLU A 97 -6.01 20.92 7.92
CA GLU A 97 -6.38 19.68 8.61
C GLU A 97 -6.10 18.45 7.74
N ILE A 98 -5.46 17.43 8.31
CA ILE A 98 -5.25 16.12 7.67
C ILE A 98 -6.29 15.16 8.22
N PRO A 99 -7.26 14.70 7.41
CA PRO A 99 -8.21 13.69 7.85
C PRO A 99 -7.51 12.36 8.11
N CYS A 100 -7.93 11.67 9.16
CA CYS A 100 -7.38 10.37 9.53
C CYS A 100 -8.48 9.45 10.04
N ARG A 101 -8.22 8.14 10.01
CA ARG A 101 -9.09 7.14 10.64
C ARG A 101 -8.29 6.28 11.59
N LEU A 102 -8.70 6.28 12.85
CA LEU A 102 -8.11 5.49 13.93
C LEU A 102 -8.87 4.16 14.09
N TYR A 103 -8.13 3.06 14.12
CA TYR A 103 -8.62 1.73 14.46
C TYR A 103 -7.91 1.23 15.71
N ARG A 104 -8.65 0.59 16.64
CA ARG A 104 -8.04 -0.08 17.79
C ARG A 104 -8.60 -1.50 17.95
N PRO A 105 -7.75 -2.46 18.34
CA PRO A 105 -8.16 -3.86 18.50
C PRO A 105 -9.08 -4.06 19.72
N ASP A 106 -8.92 -3.21 20.74
CA ASP A 106 -9.70 -3.18 21.97
C ASP A 106 -9.63 -1.81 22.66
N LYS A 107 -10.03 -1.73 23.94
CA LYS A 107 -10.00 -0.49 24.75
C LYS A 107 -8.66 -0.24 25.45
N GLY A 108 -7.66 -1.08 25.25
CA GLY A 108 -6.31 -0.92 25.80
C GLY A 108 -5.63 0.36 25.32
N THR A 109 -4.59 0.78 26.02
CA THR A 109 -3.89 2.06 25.79
C THR A 109 -2.38 1.90 25.59
N ASP A 110 -1.90 0.67 25.40
CA ASP A 110 -0.48 0.35 25.27
C ASP A 110 -0.23 -0.57 24.07
N HIS A 111 -0.89 -0.25 22.94
CA HIS A 111 -0.71 -0.98 21.70
C HIS A 111 0.48 -0.42 20.91
N PRO A 112 1.20 -1.24 20.12
CA PRO A 112 2.00 -0.68 19.04
C PRO A 112 1.12 0.24 18.18
N LEU A 113 1.68 1.32 17.62
CA LEU A 113 0.96 2.23 16.73
C LEU A 113 1.47 2.08 15.30
N PHE A 114 0.60 1.72 14.39
CA PHE A 114 0.91 1.60 12.96
C PHE A 114 0.33 2.80 12.19
N MET A 115 1.19 3.63 11.63
CA MET A 115 0.81 4.71 10.72
C MET A 115 0.67 4.14 9.32
N TYR A 116 -0.55 4.16 8.76
CA TYR A 116 -0.81 3.61 7.43
C TYR A 116 -0.99 4.69 6.38
N LEU A 117 -0.17 4.63 5.34
CA LEU A 117 -0.18 5.53 4.18
C LEU A 117 -0.70 4.74 2.97
N HIS A 118 -1.87 5.11 2.46
CA HIS A 118 -2.53 4.34 1.40
C HIS A 118 -1.83 4.46 0.04
N GLY A 119 -2.04 3.46 -0.82
CA GLY A 119 -1.63 3.47 -2.22
C GLY A 119 -2.54 4.31 -3.12
N GLY A 120 -2.24 4.29 -4.42
CA GLY A 120 -2.99 5.02 -5.44
C GLY A 120 -2.16 6.07 -6.18
N GLY A 121 -0.83 5.89 -6.23
CA GLY A 121 0.10 6.73 -7.01
C GLY A 121 0.05 8.19 -6.64
N TRP A 122 -0.23 8.53 -5.36
CA TRP A 122 -0.38 9.90 -4.85
C TRP A 122 -1.52 10.72 -5.48
N VAL A 123 -2.35 10.10 -6.32
CA VAL A 123 -3.45 10.70 -7.08
C VAL A 123 -4.79 10.11 -6.70
N LEU A 124 -4.83 8.84 -6.36
CA LEU A 124 -6.02 8.07 -6.02
C LEU A 124 -5.97 7.59 -4.57
N GLY A 125 -7.07 7.02 -4.10
CA GLY A 125 -7.13 6.44 -2.76
C GLY A 125 -7.74 7.37 -1.72
N GLY A 126 -7.65 6.94 -0.45
CA GLY A 126 -8.19 7.62 0.72
C GLY A 126 -8.52 6.62 1.82
N LEU A 127 -9.17 7.09 2.89
CA LEU A 127 -9.50 6.28 4.07
C LEU A 127 -10.33 5.03 3.75
N ASP A 128 -11.28 5.14 2.82
CA ASP A 128 -12.16 4.03 2.49
C ASP A 128 -11.48 2.94 1.66
N SER A 129 -10.53 3.30 0.80
CA SER A 129 -9.73 2.32 0.05
C SER A 129 -8.73 1.58 0.94
N ALA A 130 -8.29 2.21 2.04
CA ALA A 130 -7.39 1.66 3.03
C ALA A 130 -8.10 0.81 4.12
N ASP A 131 -9.44 0.92 4.28
CA ASP A 131 -10.18 0.40 5.42
C ASP A 131 -9.97 -1.11 5.66
N ASN A 132 -9.96 -1.92 4.59
CA ASN A 132 -9.75 -3.36 4.70
C ASN A 132 -8.36 -3.71 5.24
N VAL A 133 -7.33 -3.07 4.69
CA VAL A 133 -5.93 -3.30 5.07
C VAL A 133 -5.67 -2.83 6.50
N ALA A 134 -6.16 -1.63 6.84
CA ALA A 134 -6.02 -1.06 8.17
C ALA A 134 -6.68 -1.93 9.25
N ARG A 135 -7.88 -2.45 9.01
CA ARG A 135 -8.58 -3.38 9.92
C ARG A 135 -7.82 -4.70 10.08
N PHE A 136 -7.32 -5.24 8.97
CA PHE A 136 -6.56 -6.49 9.02
C PHE A 136 -5.29 -6.31 9.85
N ILE A 137 -4.51 -5.25 9.60
CA ILE A 137 -3.32 -4.93 10.38
C ILE A 137 -3.71 -4.76 11.86
N CYS A 138 -4.72 -3.94 12.15
CA CYS A 138 -5.17 -3.68 13.51
C CYS A 138 -5.44 -4.98 14.27
N LYS A 139 -6.19 -5.89 13.68
CA LYS A 139 -6.59 -7.15 14.33
C LYS A 139 -5.47 -8.16 14.40
N HIS A 140 -4.78 -8.42 13.29
CA HIS A 140 -3.81 -9.50 13.20
C HIS A 140 -2.42 -9.13 13.75
N VAL A 141 -2.08 -7.84 13.79
CA VAL A 141 -0.88 -7.37 14.51
C VAL A 141 -1.18 -7.08 15.98
N ASN A 142 -2.44 -6.87 16.34
CA ASN A 142 -2.89 -6.40 17.65
C ASN A 142 -2.31 -5.03 17.99
N CYS A 143 -2.50 -4.07 17.08
CA CYS A 143 -1.97 -2.70 17.19
C CYS A 143 -3.06 -1.66 16.92
N ALA A 144 -2.88 -0.45 17.44
CA ALA A 144 -3.62 0.70 16.94
C ALA A 144 -3.14 1.04 15.53
N VAL A 145 -4.06 1.41 14.62
CA VAL A 145 -3.71 1.86 13.26
C VAL A 145 -4.28 3.24 13.04
N LEU A 146 -3.44 4.18 12.59
CA LEU A 146 -3.87 5.49 12.13
C LEU A 146 -3.67 5.56 10.61
N SER A 147 -4.76 5.48 9.86
CA SER A 147 -4.77 5.67 8.41
C SER A 147 -4.86 7.15 8.10
N VAL A 148 -3.99 7.63 7.22
CA VAL A 148 -3.80 9.06 6.91
C VAL A 148 -4.31 9.36 5.51
N ASP A 149 -5.20 10.36 5.39
CA ASP A 149 -5.73 10.87 4.12
C ASP A 149 -4.93 12.10 3.69
N TYR A 150 -3.72 11.86 3.21
CA TYR A 150 -2.80 12.90 2.78
C TYR A 150 -3.28 13.58 1.49
N ARG A 151 -2.87 14.83 1.25
CA ARG A 151 -3.22 15.60 0.05
C ARG A 151 -2.77 14.91 -1.23
N LEU A 152 -3.63 14.91 -2.25
CA LEU A 152 -3.44 14.21 -3.51
C LEU A 152 -3.13 15.16 -4.66
N ALA A 153 -2.32 14.69 -5.59
CA ALA A 153 -2.09 15.32 -6.89
C ALA A 153 -3.28 15.05 -7.85
N PRO A 154 -3.48 15.87 -8.87
CA PRO A 154 -2.68 17.04 -9.25
C PRO A 154 -3.02 18.33 -8.49
N GLU A 155 -4.04 18.33 -7.62
CA GLU A 155 -4.43 19.50 -6.84
C GLU A 155 -3.31 19.92 -5.88
N HIS A 156 -2.58 18.94 -5.36
CA HIS A 156 -1.45 19.12 -4.47
C HIS A 156 -0.28 18.23 -4.92
N VAL A 157 0.55 18.77 -5.78
CA VAL A 157 1.75 18.11 -6.29
C VAL A 157 2.80 17.89 -5.20
N PHE A 158 3.87 17.16 -5.51
CA PHE A 158 5.02 17.03 -4.63
C PHE A 158 5.50 18.43 -4.18
N PRO A 159 5.85 18.63 -2.88
CA PRO A 159 5.99 17.63 -1.82
C PRO A 159 4.78 17.45 -0.88
N ALA A 160 3.58 17.95 -1.23
CA ALA A 160 2.44 18.05 -0.32
C ALA A 160 2.10 16.73 0.42
N ALA A 161 2.05 15.60 -0.30
CA ALA A 161 1.75 14.29 0.30
C ALA A 161 2.82 13.83 1.30
N VAL A 162 4.11 14.09 0.99
CA VAL A 162 5.24 13.77 1.89
C VAL A 162 5.18 14.62 3.15
N GLU A 163 4.90 15.90 3.01
CA GLU A 163 4.79 16.84 4.14
C GLU A 163 3.65 16.45 5.08
N ASP A 164 2.48 16.08 4.53
CA ASP A 164 1.34 15.63 5.34
C ASP A 164 1.64 14.30 6.03
N ALA A 165 2.22 13.33 5.31
CA ALA A 165 2.59 12.04 5.89
C ALA A 165 3.60 12.20 7.04
N PHE A 166 4.60 13.04 6.86
CA PHE A 166 5.60 13.31 7.90
C PHE A 166 5.00 14.05 9.10
N ALA A 167 4.17 15.08 8.85
CA ALA A 167 3.48 15.82 9.92
C ALA A 167 2.57 14.89 10.74
N ALA A 168 1.81 14.01 10.07
CA ALA A 168 0.95 13.03 10.72
C ALA A 168 1.74 12.05 11.59
N VAL A 169 2.89 11.55 11.12
CA VAL A 169 3.75 10.65 11.89
C VAL A 169 4.33 11.36 13.11
N LYS A 170 4.85 12.57 12.95
CA LYS A 170 5.37 13.37 14.09
C LYS A 170 4.29 13.65 15.13
N TRP A 171 3.09 14.03 14.68
CA TRP A 171 1.97 14.29 15.57
C TRP A 171 1.56 13.01 16.31
N ALA A 172 1.43 11.89 15.60
CA ALA A 172 1.05 10.62 16.20
C ALA A 172 2.06 10.10 17.23
N MET A 173 3.36 10.30 17.00
CA MET A 173 4.40 9.97 17.98
C MET A 173 4.28 10.81 19.25
N ALA A 174 3.96 12.10 19.12
CA ALA A 174 3.78 13.00 20.26
C ALA A 174 2.47 12.73 21.05
N HIS A 175 1.45 12.17 20.39
CA HIS A 175 0.11 11.94 20.96
C HIS A 175 -0.27 10.44 20.98
N ALA A 176 0.71 9.54 20.96
CA ALA A 176 0.46 8.09 20.86
C ALA A 176 -0.48 7.58 21.95
N GLY A 177 -0.34 8.05 23.19
CA GLY A 177 -1.23 7.68 24.29
C GLY A 177 -2.71 8.04 24.06
N GLU A 178 -2.98 9.18 23.42
CA GLU A 178 -4.37 9.60 23.07
C GLU A 178 -4.97 8.70 22.00
N LEU A 179 -4.13 8.12 21.15
CA LEU A 179 -4.49 7.15 20.13
C LEU A 179 -4.65 5.72 20.68
N GLY A 180 -4.29 5.50 21.96
CA GLY A 180 -4.22 4.16 22.57
C GLY A 180 -2.94 3.41 22.19
N GLY A 181 -1.89 4.15 21.78
CA GLY A 181 -0.62 3.63 21.32
C GLY A 181 0.54 3.89 22.28
N ASP A 182 1.62 3.15 22.09
CA ASP A 182 2.90 3.29 22.75
C ASP A 182 3.86 4.12 21.86
N PRO A 183 4.36 5.27 22.31
CA PRO A 183 5.26 6.10 21.51
C PRO A 183 6.59 5.45 21.16
N GLU A 184 7.03 4.44 21.94
CA GLU A 184 8.27 3.70 21.66
C GLU A 184 8.09 2.59 20.61
N ARG A 185 6.84 2.25 20.28
CA ARG A 185 6.49 1.18 19.33
C ARG A 185 5.69 1.71 18.13
N VAL A 186 6.15 2.81 17.54
CA VAL A 186 5.52 3.41 16.35
C VAL A 186 6.15 2.85 15.08
N LEU A 187 5.31 2.29 14.22
CA LEU A 187 5.66 1.84 12.87
C LEU A 187 5.05 2.79 11.84
N VAL A 188 5.71 2.94 10.71
CA VAL A 188 5.12 3.54 9.52
C VAL A 188 5.08 2.50 8.40
N GLY A 189 3.99 2.44 7.65
CA GLY A 189 3.87 1.52 6.53
C GLY A 189 2.85 1.99 5.52
N GLY A 190 2.99 1.48 4.29
CA GLY A 190 2.08 1.84 3.22
C GLY A 190 2.33 1.03 1.96
N ASP A 191 1.38 1.09 1.04
CA ASP A 191 1.38 0.33 -0.19
C ASP A 191 1.58 1.22 -1.42
N SER A 192 2.34 0.74 -2.43
CA SER A 192 2.56 1.46 -3.69
C SER A 192 3.12 2.87 -3.45
N GLY A 193 2.47 3.93 -3.90
CA GLY A 193 2.82 5.31 -3.59
C GLY A 193 2.88 5.61 -2.08
N GLY A 194 2.03 4.97 -1.25
CA GLY A 194 2.13 5.05 0.21
C GLY A 194 3.38 4.37 0.77
N GLY A 195 3.87 3.34 0.08
CA GLY A 195 5.17 2.72 0.38
C GLY A 195 6.35 3.66 0.10
N THR A 196 6.27 4.45 -0.97
CA THR A 196 7.25 5.53 -1.24
C THR A 196 7.23 6.57 -0.13
N LEU A 197 6.03 7.03 0.28
CA LEU A 197 5.89 7.97 1.40
C LEU A 197 6.44 7.39 2.70
N THR A 198 6.24 6.08 2.94
CA THR A 198 6.83 5.36 4.08
C THR A 198 8.35 5.47 4.11
N ALA A 199 9.00 5.18 2.96
CA ALA A 199 10.45 5.28 2.84
C ALA A 199 10.95 6.73 3.02
N ALA A 200 10.26 7.71 2.44
CA ALA A 200 10.57 9.13 2.57
C ALA A 200 10.45 9.59 4.03
N VAL A 201 9.35 9.26 4.70
CA VAL A 201 9.13 9.60 6.12
C VAL A 201 10.18 8.97 7.02
N ALA A 202 10.55 7.70 6.80
CA ALA A 202 11.61 7.04 7.57
C ALA A 202 12.96 7.74 7.42
N GLN A 203 13.29 8.21 6.20
CA GLN A 203 14.51 9.02 5.96
C GLN A 203 14.43 10.38 6.66
N MET A 204 13.28 11.06 6.60
CA MET A 204 13.07 12.36 7.26
C MET A 204 13.15 12.24 8.78
N CYS A 205 12.52 11.23 9.40
CA CYS A 205 12.60 10.96 10.83
C CYS A 205 14.06 10.78 11.28
N ARG A 206 14.85 10.05 10.52
CA ARG A 206 16.29 9.89 10.82
C ARG A 206 17.05 11.22 10.73
N GLN A 207 16.77 12.01 9.68
CA GLN A 207 17.50 13.28 9.44
C GLN A 207 17.21 14.35 10.50
N GLU A 208 15.95 14.44 10.95
CA GLU A 208 15.57 15.42 11.98
C GLU A 208 15.93 14.98 13.40
N GLY A 209 16.47 13.77 13.59
CA GLY A 209 16.70 13.23 14.93
C GLY A 209 15.40 13.05 15.72
N ALA A 210 14.26 12.92 15.03
CA ALA A 210 12.96 12.63 15.62
C ALA A 210 13.01 11.31 16.42
N PRO A 211 12.05 11.03 17.32
CA PRO A 211 11.97 9.77 18.01
C PRO A 211 12.08 8.60 17.01
N ARG A 212 12.85 7.58 17.34
CA ARG A 212 13.18 6.49 16.43
C ARG A 212 11.94 5.65 16.15
N LEU A 213 11.57 5.49 14.87
CA LEU A 213 10.55 4.53 14.47
C LEU A 213 10.96 3.11 14.85
N ALA A 214 10.02 2.33 15.38
CA ALA A 214 10.24 0.90 15.67
C ALA A 214 10.44 0.09 14.38
N GLY A 215 9.87 0.55 13.27
CA GLY A 215 10.08 -0.07 11.96
C GLY A 215 9.34 0.63 10.82
N GLN A 216 9.64 0.17 9.60
CA GLN A 216 8.97 0.59 8.38
C GLN A 216 8.52 -0.62 7.57
N VAL A 217 7.32 -0.56 6.96
CA VAL A 217 6.74 -1.65 6.19
C VAL A 217 6.36 -1.15 4.80
N LEU A 218 7.06 -1.62 3.78
CA LEU A 218 6.88 -1.19 2.40
C LEU A 218 6.21 -2.30 1.60
N PHE A 219 4.97 -2.09 1.17
CA PHE A 219 4.27 -3.02 0.30
C PHE A 219 4.44 -2.57 -1.15
N TYR A 220 5.13 -3.34 -1.96
CA TYR A 220 5.38 -3.09 -3.39
C TYR A 220 5.57 -1.60 -3.72
N ALA A 221 6.41 -0.92 -2.94
CA ALA A 221 6.64 0.51 -3.05
C ALA A 221 7.31 0.90 -4.37
N ALA A 222 6.88 2.04 -4.94
CA ALA A 222 7.63 2.70 -6.01
C ALA A 222 8.85 3.39 -5.40
N THR A 223 10.04 2.96 -5.75
CA THR A 223 11.29 3.43 -5.14
C THR A 223 12.22 4.14 -6.11
N ASP A 224 11.91 4.10 -7.40
CA ASP A 224 12.65 4.80 -8.47
C ASP A 224 11.69 5.39 -9.51
N ALA A 225 11.54 6.70 -9.51
CA ALA A 225 10.71 7.43 -10.46
C ALA A 225 11.46 7.83 -11.75
N VAL A 226 12.73 7.45 -11.87
CA VAL A 226 13.63 7.85 -12.98
C VAL A 226 13.85 6.72 -13.96
N HIS A 227 14.15 5.51 -13.47
CA HIS A 227 14.54 4.36 -14.29
C HIS A 227 13.39 3.36 -14.41
N LEU A 228 12.47 3.61 -15.36
CA LEU A 228 11.29 2.77 -15.60
C LEU A 228 11.55 1.69 -16.66
N ASP A 229 12.72 1.06 -16.65
CA ASP A 229 13.16 0.10 -17.66
C ASP A 229 13.87 -1.14 -17.11
N SER A 230 13.71 -1.41 -15.81
CA SER A 230 14.21 -2.61 -15.15
C SER A 230 13.70 -3.89 -15.83
N PRO A 231 14.28 -5.07 -15.55
CA PRO A 231 13.76 -6.34 -16.06
C PRO A 231 12.28 -6.55 -15.75
N SER A 232 11.82 -6.20 -14.54
CA SER A 232 10.40 -6.34 -14.17
C SER A 232 9.49 -5.42 -14.99
N TYR A 233 9.91 -4.21 -15.34
CA TYR A 233 9.17 -3.35 -16.26
C TYR A 233 9.07 -3.96 -17.66
N LYS A 234 10.11 -4.62 -18.16
CA LYS A 234 10.09 -5.26 -19.48
C LYS A 234 9.26 -6.52 -19.51
N GLU A 235 9.23 -7.27 -18.41
CA GLU A 235 8.56 -8.57 -18.31
C GLU A 235 7.07 -8.44 -17.98
N PHE A 236 6.71 -7.48 -17.09
CA PHE A 236 5.34 -7.38 -16.55
C PHE A 236 4.58 -6.12 -16.98
N ASP A 237 5.05 -5.44 -18.02
CA ASP A 237 4.33 -4.30 -18.61
C ASP A 237 3.13 -4.80 -19.44
N GLY A 238 2.01 -5.00 -18.75
CA GLY A 238 0.81 -5.47 -19.44
C GLY A 238 -0.46 -5.47 -18.57
N PRO A 239 -1.62 -5.45 -19.21
CA PRO A 239 -2.90 -5.34 -18.50
C PRO A 239 -3.18 -6.54 -17.59
N SER A 240 -2.52 -7.68 -17.81
CA SER A 240 -2.69 -8.89 -16.99
C SER A 240 -2.08 -8.76 -15.60
N TYR A 241 -1.14 -7.85 -15.39
CA TYR A 241 -0.36 -7.72 -14.16
C TYR A 241 -0.76 -6.54 -13.27
N GLY A 242 -1.82 -5.82 -13.62
CA GLY A 242 -2.45 -4.82 -12.76
C GLY A 242 -1.91 -3.41 -12.90
N LEU A 243 -0.60 -3.20 -12.96
CA LEU A 243 0.04 -1.90 -13.07
C LEU A 243 0.95 -1.86 -14.33
N PRO A 244 0.48 -1.38 -15.49
CA PRO A 244 1.33 -1.18 -16.64
C PRO A 244 2.20 0.09 -16.46
N ARG A 245 3.35 0.10 -17.14
CA ARG A 245 4.30 1.22 -17.12
C ARG A 245 3.64 2.58 -17.44
N ARG A 246 2.74 2.62 -18.43
CA ARG A 246 2.02 3.85 -18.80
C ARG A 246 1.24 4.47 -17.64
N ASP A 247 0.72 3.62 -16.71
CA ASP A 247 -0.03 4.08 -15.56
C ASP A 247 0.94 4.65 -14.51
N VAL A 248 2.13 4.05 -14.34
CA VAL A 248 3.21 4.60 -13.50
C VAL A 248 3.64 5.97 -14.03
N GLU A 249 3.88 6.10 -15.35
CA GLU A 249 4.23 7.36 -16.00
C GLU A 249 3.13 8.41 -15.77
N TRP A 250 1.86 8.04 -15.94
CA TRP A 250 0.74 8.94 -15.67
C TRP A 250 0.69 9.44 -14.23
N TYR A 251 0.89 8.56 -13.22
CA TYR A 251 0.95 8.97 -11.82
C TYR A 251 2.09 9.95 -11.56
N LEU A 252 3.25 9.67 -12.12
CA LEU A 252 4.43 10.55 -11.97
C LEU A 252 4.19 11.92 -12.63
N ASP A 253 3.55 11.98 -13.78
CA ASP A 253 3.21 13.25 -14.46
C ASP A 253 2.23 14.10 -13.64
N GLN A 254 1.32 13.46 -12.88
CA GLN A 254 0.41 14.18 -11.97
C GLN A 254 1.13 14.63 -10.69
N TYR A 255 1.97 13.76 -10.11
CA TYR A 255 2.59 14.00 -8.80
C TYR A 255 3.83 14.90 -8.87
N THR A 256 4.66 14.71 -9.89
CA THR A 256 5.91 15.44 -10.13
C THR A 256 5.92 16.01 -11.55
N PRO A 257 5.16 17.10 -11.82
CA PRO A 257 5.09 17.73 -13.14
C PRO A 257 6.46 18.21 -13.67
N ASP A 258 7.35 18.66 -12.77
CA ASP A 258 8.76 18.87 -13.11
C ASP A 258 9.53 17.54 -12.97
N PRO A 259 10.00 16.93 -14.08
CA PRO A 259 10.75 15.67 -14.02
C PRO A 259 12.01 15.73 -13.16
N LYS A 260 12.56 16.90 -12.85
CA LYS A 260 13.73 17.05 -11.97
C LYS A 260 13.41 16.63 -10.54
N GLU A 261 12.17 16.80 -10.10
CA GLU A 261 11.72 16.38 -8.77
C GLU A 261 11.78 14.87 -8.60
N ARG A 262 11.72 14.09 -9.68
CA ARG A 262 11.85 12.64 -9.65
C ARG A 262 13.22 12.16 -9.14
N LEU A 263 14.25 13.03 -9.23
CA LEU A 263 15.57 12.75 -8.65
C LEU A 263 15.62 12.95 -7.13
N ASN A 264 14.59 13.56 -6.52
CA ASN A 264 14.53 13.76 -5.08
C ASN A 264 14.37 12.41 -4.36
N PRO A 265 15.19 12.11 -3.33
CA PRO A 265 15.04 10.87 -2.55
C PRO A 265 13.68 10.69 -1.86
N GLN A 266 12.90 11.74 -1.69
CA GLN A 266 11.53 11.65 -1.18
C GLN A 266 10.54 11.13 -2.24
N VAL A 267 10.89 11.21 -3.53
CA VAL A 267 10.14 10.65 -4.67
C VAL A 267 10.76 9.32 -5.11
N SER A 268 12.09 9.25 -5.13
CA SER A 268 12.89 8.08 -5.51
C SER A 268 13.78 7.62 -4.36
N PRO A 269 13.25 6.93 -3.34
CA PRO A 269 14.03 6.49 -2.19
C PRO A 269 15.27 5.66 -2.55
N LEU A 270 15.22 4.95 -3.66
CA LEU A 270 16.35 4.18 -4.19
C LEU A 270 17.55 5.08 -4.53
N LEU A 271 17.35 6.37 -4.83
CA LEU A 271 18.41 7.31 -5.16
C LEU A 271 19.01 8.03 -3.94
N ALA A 272 18.54 7.74 -2.73
CA ALA A 272 19.11 8.33 -1.51
C ALA A 272 20.59 7.99 -1.38
N LYS A 273 21.42 9.00 -1.05
CA LYS A 273 22.88 8.83 -0.92
C LYS A 273 23.28 8.02 0.29
N ASP A 274 22.52 8.13 1.38
CA ASP A 274 22.81 7.50 2.66
C ASP A 274 21.55 6.87 3.25
N LEU A 275 21.62 5.57 3.56
CA LEU A 275 20.55 4.79 4.18
C LEU A 275 20.94 4.24 5.56
N HIS A 276 22.12 4.59 6.10
CA HIS A 276 22.54 4.14 7.42
C HIS A 276 21.58 4.63 8.51
N GLY A 277 21.38 3.80 9.53
CA GLY A 277 20.61 4.18 10.71
C GLY A 277 19.09 4.33 10.50
N LEU A 278 18.58 3.95 9.33
CA LEU A 278 17.13 3.85 9.12
C LEU A 278 16.51 2.80 10.05
N ALA A 279 15.22 2.96 10.34
CA ALA A 279 14.47 1.99 11.11
C ALA A 279 14.46 0.61 10.43
N PRO A 280 14.40 -0.51 11.21
CA PRO A 280 14.24 -1.85 10.66
C PRO A 280 13.12 -1.89 9.62
N ALA A 281 13.29 -2.65 8.54
CA ALA A 281 12.37 -2.65 7.41
C ALA A 281 11.82 -4.05 7.09
N LEU A 282 10.53 -4.12 6.81
CA LEU A 282 9.90 -5.22 6.10
C LEU A 282 9.56 -4.73 4.69
N VAL A 283 10.20 -5.27 3.68
CA VAL A 283 9.94 -4.95 2.28
C VAL A 283 9.22 -6.12 1.64
N VAL A 284 8.01 -5.87 1.17
CA VAL A 284 7.15 -6.86 0.53
C VAL A 284 7.01 -6.52 -0.94
N THR A 285 7.32 -7.45 -1.83
CA THR A 285 7.17 -7.28 -3.28
C THR A 285 6.20 -8.30 -3.85
N ALA A 286 5.52 -7.95 -4.93
CA ALA A 286 4.74 -8.90 -5.71
C ALA A 286 5.60 -9.46 -6.84
N GLU A 287 5.45 -10.74 -7.16
CA GLU A 287 6.28 -11.39 -8.19
C GLU A 287 6.05 -10.78 -9.58
N PHE A 288 4.76 -10.60 -9.92
CA PHE A 288 4.32 -10.11 -11.22
C PHE A 288 3.98 -8.61 -11.15
N ASP A 289 5.01 -7.80 -10.87
CA ASP A 289 4.87 -6.36 -10.67
C ASP A 289 6.03 -5.61 -11.34
N VAL A 290 5.73 -4.57 -12.08
CA VAL A 290 6.76 -3.71 -12.71
C VAL A 290 7.68 -3.09 -11.66
N LEU A 291 7.18 -2.80 -10.45
CA LEU A 291 7.94 -2.20 -9.34
C LEU A 291 8.78 -3.21 -8.54
N ARG A 292 8.72 -4.52 -8.87
CA ARG A 292 9.41 -5.57 -8.11
C ARG A 292 10.89 -5.31 -7.95
N ASP A 293 11.59 -5.09 -9.06
CA ASP A 293 13.05 -5.07 -9.07
C ASP A 293 13.61 -3.83 -8.35
N GLU A 294 12.95 -2.67 -8.46
CA GLU A 294 13.34 -1.45 -7.76
C GLU A 294 13.10 -1.56 -6.25
N GLY A 295 11.96 -2.13 -5.83
CA GLY A 295 11.68 -2.38 -4.42
C GLY A 295 12.68 -3.33 -3.77
N GLU A 296 13.08 -4.40 -4.48
CA GLU A 296 14.11 -5.32 -4.03
C GLU A 296 15.51 -4.70 -4.04
N ALA A 297 15.80 -3.82 -5.01
CA ALA A 297 17.05 -3.06 -5.04
C ALA A 297 17.15 -2.12 -3.84
N TYR A 298 16.05 -1.45 -3.47
CA TYR A 298 16.01 -0.61 -2.28
C TYR A 298 16.24 -1.41 -1.00
N ALA A 299 15.61 -2.59 -0.88
CA ALA A 299 15.86 -3.50 0.23
C ALA A 299 17.33 -3.90 0.35
N ARG A 300 17.97 -4.28 -0.77
CA ARG A 300 19.41 -4.63 -0.80
C ARG A 300 20.28 -3.44 -0.38
N ARG A 301 20.01 -2.23 -0.89
CA ARG A 301 20.77 -1.04 -0.50
C ARG A 301 20.63 -0.70 0.99
N MET A 302 19.45 -0.89 1.58
CA MET A 302 19.27 -0.75 3.03
C MET A 302 20.09 -1.79 3.80
N GLN A 303 20.12 -3.06 3.36
CA GLN A 303 20.93 -4.11 3.98
C GLN A 303 22.43 -3.79 3.90
N GLU A 304 22.91 -3.34 2.75
CA GLU A 304 24.31 -2.90 2.54
C GLU A 304 24.67 -1.72 3.47
N ALA A 305 23.70 -0.85 3.77
CA ALA A 305 23.84 0.22 4.75
C ALA A 305 23.66 -0.23 6.21
N GLY A 306 23.63 -1.54 6.49
CA GLY A 306 23.54 -2.08 7.85
C GLY A 306 22.16 -1.99 8.49
N VAL A 307 21.11 -1.69 7.74
CA VAL A 307 19.73 -1.71 8.22
C VAL A 307 19.24 -3.17 8.33
N LYS A 308 18.55 -3.50 9.41
CA LYS A 308 17.88 -4.82 9.54
C LYS A 308 16.68 -4.87 8.59
N VAL A 309 16.81 -5.61 7.49
CA VAL A 309 15.75 -5.71 6.46
C VAL A 309 15.33 -7.17 6.29
N LYS A 310 14.01 -7.41 6.33
CA LYS A 310 13.39 -8.63 5.80
C LYS A 310 12.76 -8.30 4.45
N LEU A 311 13.19 -9.01 3.40
CA LEU A 311 12.58 -8.97 2.07
C LEU A 311 11.69 -10.19 1.89
N MET A 312 10.42 -9.95 1.48
CA MET A 312 9.43 -10.98 1.18
C MET A 312 8.88 -10.77 -0.23
N ARG A 313 9.19 -11.68 -1.17
CA ARG A 313 8.52 -11.73 -2.47
C ARG A 313 7.30 -12.63 -2.39
N CYS A 314 6.13 -12.08 -2.69
CA CYS A 314 4.85 -12.81 -2.71
C CYS A 314 4.66 -13.44 -4.08
N ASN A 315 5.02 -14.72 -4.20
CA ASN A 315 4.94 -15.47 -5.46
C ASN A 315 3.49 -15.62 -5.93
N GLY A 316 3.27 -15.45 -7.23
CA GLY A 316 1.95 -15.52 -7.87
C GLY A 316 1.11 -14.24 -7.72
N MET A 317 1.57 -13.25 -6.97
CA MET A 317 0.84 -11.99 -6.75
C MET A 317 1.22 -10.91 -7.76
N ILE A 318 0.26 -10.00 -7.99
CA ILE A 318 0.42 -8.78 -8.81
C ILE A 318 0.45 -7.55 -7.91
N HIS A 319 0.75 -6.39 -8.51
CA HIS A 319 0.61 -5.09 -7.84
C HIS A 319 -0.78 -4.91 -7.21
N GLY A 320 -0.83 -4.33 -6.02
CA GLY A 320 -2.10 -4.04 -5.32
C GLY A 320 -2.76 -5.25 -4.62
N PHE A 321 -2.08 -6.40 -4.51
CA PHE A 321 -2.69 -7.62 -3.97
C PHE A 321 -3.17 -7.48 -2.51
N VAL A 322 -2.61 -6.58 -1.70
CA VAL A 322 -3.07 -6.36 -0.31
C VAL A 322 -4.52 -5.88 -0.24
N SER A 323 -5.02 -5.22 -1.28
CA SER A 323 -6.42 -4.80 -1.35
C SER A 323 -7.40 -5.95 -1.58
N THR A 324 -6.89 -7.14 -1.96
CA THR A 324 -7.69 -8.33 -2.26
C THR A 324 -7.78 -9.33 -1.11
N ILE A 325 -7.37 -8.93 0.09
CA ILE A 325 -7.48 -9.71 1.33
C ILE A 325 -8.94 -10.16 1.52
N GLY A 326 -9.11 -11.45 1.80
CA GLY A 326 -10.42 -12.07 1.96
C GLY A 326 -11.10 -12.49 0.66
N LEU A 327 -10.72 -11.91 -0.47
CA LEU A 327 -11.22 -12.30 -1.79
C LEU A 327 -10.28 -13.33 -2.45
N ILE A 328 -8.97 -13.10 -2.38
CA ILE A 328 -7.93 -14.00 -2.88
C ILE A 328 -7.26 -14.68 -1.70
N LYS A 329 -7.40 -16.00 -1.62
CA LYS A 329 -6.92 -16.78 -0.47
C LYS A 329 -5.41 -16.66 -0.29
N ARG A 330 -4.64 -16.74 -1.38
CA ARG A 330 -3.17 -16.61 -1.33
C ARG A 330 -2.73 -15.23 -0.83
N ALA A 331 -3.39 -14.15 -1.28
CA ALA A 331 -3.14 -12.81 -0.76
C ALA A 331 -3.39 -12.74 0.75
N THR A 332 -4.47 -13.35 1.24
CA THR A 332 -4.79 -13.42 2.68
C THR A 332 -3.71 -14.17 3.44
N MET A 333 -3.26 -15.35 2.96
CA MET A 333 -2.19 -16.13 3.59
C MET A 333 -0.88 -15.33 3.68
N TYR A 334 -0.47 -14.65 2.59
CA TYR A 334 0.70 -13.78 2.64
C TYR A 334 0.53 -12.65 3.65
N PHE A 335 -0.67 -12.06 3.73
CA PHE A 335 -0.89 -10.96 4.65
C PHE A 335 -0.90 -11.40 6.12
N GLU A 336 -1.34 -12.63 6.41
CA GLU A 336 -1.19 -13.26 7.73
C GLU A 336 0.29 -13.46 8.11
N GLU A 337 1.12 -13.92 7.16
CA GLU A 337 2.56 -14.05 7.34
C GLU A 337 3.22 -12.68 7.59
N ILE A 338 2.88 -11.68 6.77
CA ILE A 338 3.33 -10.30 6.92
C ILE A 338 2.95 -9.74 8.30
N ALA A 339 1.70 -9.93 8.75
CA ALA A 339 1.26 -9.50 10.08
C ALA A 339 2.08 -10.18 11.19
N GLY A 340 2.47 -11.45 11.00
CA GLY A 340 3.40 -12.16 11.88
C GLY A 340 4.77 -11.51 11.96
N GLU A 341 5.33 -11.06 10.83
CA GLU A 341 6.60 -10.36 10.80
C GLU A 341 6.50 -8.97 11.43
N VAL A 342 5.41 -8.24 11.18
CA VAL A 342 5.17 -6.93 11.81
C VAL A 342 5.08 -7.06 13.33
N ARG A 343 4.40 -8.10 13.87
CA ARG A 343 4.38 -8.37 15.33
C ARG A 343 5.79 -8.52 15.90
N LYS A 344 6.68 -9.26 15.23
CA LYS A 344 8.08 -9.42 15.67
C LYS A 344 8.85 -8.10 15.71
N MET A 345 8.51 -7.13 14.86
CA MET A 345 9.16 -5.81 14.87
C MET A 345 8.81 -4.99 16.11
N VAL A 346 7.67 -5.23 16.74
CA VAL A 346 7.17 -4.49 17.90
C VAL A 346 7.22 -5.29 19.21
N GLY A 347 7.96 -6.40 19.22
CA GLY A 347 8.21 -7.18 20.44
C GLY A 347 7.07 -8.14 20.81
N GLY A 348 6.25 -8.54 19.83
CA GLY A 348 5.18 -9.53 19.97
C GLY A 348 5.62 -10.95 19.64
#